data_66f2623f620448737801a3111378c501
#
_entry.id   66f2623f620448737801a3111378c501
#
_cell.length_a   1.000
_cell.length_b   1.000
_cell.length_c   1.000
_cell.angle_alpha   90.00
_cell.angle_beta   90.00
_cell.angle_gamma   90.00
#
_symmetry.space_group_name_H-M   'P 1'
#
loop_
_entity.id
_entity.type
_entity.pdbx_description
1 polymer ?
#
loop_
_entity_poly.entity_id
_entity_poly.type
_entity_poly.pdbx_seq_one_letter_code
_entity_poly.pdbx_strand_id
1 'polypeptide(L)'
;RDDVESRGLGDVYKRQISFLSNPKYTPYIYETKASIVLVNKDFTPEQEVKATLIKVDNAYESLAKLLNLYEMSKPKRTGIDERAYVAETAKIGKDVYIAPFACIGDHAEVGDNTVIHPHATVGGGAKIGSNCILYANSTVYHDCRVGNNCILHAGCVIGADGFGFAPTPQGYEKIPQIGIVILEDNVEVGANTCIDRATMGATVIHSGVKLDNLVQIAHNDEIGSHTVMAAQVGIAGSTLSLIHI
;
A
#
# COMPACT_ATOMS: atom_id res chain seq x y z
N ARG A 1 -19.54 -8.02 7.21
CA ARG A 1 -18.16 -8.39 7.60
C ARG A 1 -17.97 -9.89 7.83
N ASP A 2 -19.02 -10.62 8.22
CA ASP A 2 -18.94 -12.07 8.53
C ASP A 2 -18.90 -12.97 7.28
N ASP A 3 -19.24 -12.47 6.11
CA ASP A 3 -19.37 -13.25 4.87
C ASP A 3 -18.07 -13.52 4.11
N VAL A 4 -17.02 -12.73 4.35
CA VAL A 4 -15.77 -12.83 3.56
C VAL A 4 -14.88 -13.96 4.04
N GLU A 5 -14.84 -14.23 5.35
CA GLU A 5 -14.03 -15.32 5.91
C GLU A 5 -14.65 -16.70 5.68
N SER A 6 -15.99 -16.80 5.61
CA SER A 6 -16.68 -18.07 5.30
C SER A 6 -16.46 -18.51 3.84
N ARG A 7 -16.30 -17.57 2.90
CA ARG A 7 -16.00 -17.86 1.49
C ARG A 7 -14.67 -18.59 1.29
N GLY A 8 -13.69 -18.37 2.18
CA GLY A 8 -12.38 -19.03 2.10
C GLY A 8 -12.43 -20.56 2.23
N LEU A 9 -13.39 -21.14 2.93
CA LEU A 9 -13.55 -22.60 3.10
C LEU A 9 -14.66 -23.19 2.25
N GLY A 10 -15.77 -22.45 2.03
CA GLY A 10 -16.97 -22.95 1.33
C GLY A 10 -16.86 -22.99 -0.18
N ASP A 11 -16.22 -21.98 -0.81
CA ASP A 11 -16.14 -21.83 -2.27
C ASP A 11 -14.80 -22.28 -2.88
N VAL A 12 -14.04 -23.12 -2.16
CA VAL A 12 -12.72 -23.58 -2.59
C VAL A 12 -12.83 -24.67 -3.65
N TYR A 13 -12.24 -24.44 -4.82
CA TYR A 13 -12.14 -25.42 -5.88
C TYR A 13 -11.18 -26.57 -5.54
N LYS A 14 -11.41 -27.74 -6.15
CA LYS A 14 -10.52 -28.90 -6.03
C LYS A 14 -9.05 -28.53 -6.32
N ARG A 15 -8.12 -28.93 -5.44
CA ARG A 15 -6.66 -28.66 -5.48
C ARG A 15 -6.22 -27.29 -4.97
N GLN A 16 -7.03 -26.59 -4.20
CA GLN A 16 -6.61 -25.36 -3.53
C GLN A 16 -6.12 -25.62 -2.10
N ILE A 17 -5.32 -24.68 -1.59
CA ILE A 17 -4.98 -24.59 -0.17
C ILE A 17 -5.97 -23.65 0.49
N SER A 18 -6.49 -24.03 1.64
CA SER A 18 -7.33 -23.19 2.49
C SER A 18 -6.78 -23.14 3.92
N PHE A 19 -7.42 -22.41 4.80
CA PHE A 19 -7.02 -22.32 6.21
C PHE A 19 -8.21 -22.22 7.13
N LEU A 20 -8.03 -22.65 8.38
CA LEU A 20 -8.99 -22.49 9.48
C LEU A 20 -8.25 -21.89 10.67
N SER A 21 -8.48 -20.60 10.95
CA SER A 21 -7.92 -19.91 12.12
C SER A 21 -9.01 -19.56 13.14
N ASN A 22 -10.25 -19.34 12.70
CA ASN A 22 -11.36 -18.97 13.57
C ASN A 22 -12.27 -20.17 13.81
N PRO A 23 -12.47 -20.60 15.08
CA PRO A 23 -13.33 -21.76 15.43
C PRO A 23 -14.77 -21.65 14.93
N LYS A 24 -15.31 -20.46 14.72
CA LYS A 24 -16.64 -20.24 14.17
C LYS A 24 -16.84 -20.94 12.82
N TYR A 25 -15.77 -21.12 12.06
CA TYR A 25 -15.80 -21.72 10.71
C TYR A 25 -15.46 -23.22 10.70
N THR A 26 -15.31 -23.85 11.85
CA THR A 26 -15.05 -25.29 11.96
C THR A 26 -16.03 -26.16 11.16
N PRO A 27 -17.35 -25.90 11.11
CA PRO A 27 -18.26 -26.74 10.32
C PRO A 27 -17.90 -26.85 8.84
N TYR A 28 -17.34 -25.80 8.25
CA TYR A 28 -16.99 -25.79 6.83
C TYR A 28 -15.76 -26.66 6.48
N ILE A 29 -14.95 -27.08 7.47
CA ILE A 29 -13.80 -27.96 7.21
C ILE A 29 -14.23 -29.36 6.78
N TYR A 30 -15.40 -29.79 7.20
CA TYR A 30 -15.95 -31.10 6.86
C TYR A 30 -16.57 -31.17 5.47
N GLU A 31 -16.93 -30.01 4.91
CA GLU A 31 -17.58 -29.87 3.60
C GLU A 31 -16.63 -29.32 2.52
N THR A 32 -15.45 -28.84 2.92
CA THR A 32 -14.52 -28.17 1.99
C THR A 32 -14.07 -29.10 0.88
N LYS A 33 -13.91 -28.55 -0.32
CA LYS A 33 -13.30 -29.22 -1.49
C LYS A 33 -11.79 -28.96 -1.60
N ALA A 34 -11.19 -28.24 -0.65
CA ALA A 34 -9.76 -28.02 -0.60
C ALA A 34 -9.00 -29.34 -0.51
N SER A 35 -7.83 -29.41 -1.11
CA SER A 35 -6.93 -30.56 -0.96
C SER A 35 -6.13 -30.48 0.33
N ILE A 36 -5.78 -29.27 0.77
CA ILE A 36 -4.97 -28.99 1.94
C ILE A 36 -5.63 -27.88 2.75
N VAL A 37 -5.68 -28.04 4.06
CA VAL A 37 -6.15 -26.99 4.99
C VAL A 37 -5.09 -26.77 6.07
N LEU A 38 -4.64 -25.52 6.22
CA LEU A 38 -3.80 -25.11 7.34
C LEU A 38 -4.68 -24.96 8.58
N VAL A 39 -4.32 -25.59 9.67
CA VAL A 39 -5.04 -25.51 10.93
C VAL A 39 -4.07 -25.21 12.09
N ASN A 40 -4.55 -24.59 13.14
CA ASN A 40 -3.75 -24.41 14.34
C ASN A 40 -3.38 -25.76 14.99
N LYS A 41 -2.26 -25.84 15.70
CA LYS A 41 -1.74 -27.07 16.31
C LYS A 41 -2.75 -27.73 17.27
N ASP A 42 -3.54 -26.93 17.96
CA ASP A 42 -4.53 -27.34 18.95
C ASP A 42 -5.83 -27.85 18.32
N PHE A 43 -6.02 -27.63 17.01
CA PHE A 43 -7.20 -28.10 16.31
C PHE A 43 -7.28 -29.62 16.29
N THR A 44 -8.39 -30.15 16.78
CA THR A 44 -8.74 -31.59 16.72
C THR A 44 -10.09 -31.73 16.03
N PRO A 45 -10.18 -32.41 14.88
CA PRO A 45 -11.44 -32.60 14.19
C PRO A 45 -12.33 -33.55 14.96
N GLU A 46 -13.63 -33.22 15.05
CA GLU A 46 -14.66 -34.07 15.68
C GLU A 46 -15.21 -35.12 14.72
N GLN A 47 -14.98 -34.93 13.41
CA GLN A 47 -15.44 -35.83 12.35
C GLN A 47 -14.30 -36.04 11.34
N GLU A 48 -14.50 -37.01 10.44
CA GLU A 48 -13.53 -37.25 9.36
C GLU A 48 -13.44 -36.04 8.41
N VAL A 49 -12.23 -35.58 8.16
CA VAL A 49 -11.93 -34.49 7.23
C VAL A 49 -11.28 -35.07 5.98
N LYS A 50 -11.87 -34.80 4.81
CA LYS A 50 -11.36 -35.29 3.52
C LYS A 50 -10.08 -34.63 3.07
N ALA A 51 -9.85 -33.37 3.49
CA ALA A 51 -8.66 -32.61 3.17
C ALA A 51 -7.45 -33.06 3.99
N THR A 52 -6.25 -32.89 3.44
CA THR A 52 -5.02 -33.05 4.22
C THR A 52 -4.85 -31.89 5.17
N LEU A 53 -4.79 -32.15 6.49
CA LEU A 53 -4.58 -31.12 7.49
C LEU A 53 -3.09 -30.92 7.75
N ILE A 54 -2.62 -29.67 7.63
CA ILE A 54 -1.27 -29.26 8.04
C ILE A 54 -1.41 -28.43 9.32
N LYS A 55 -0.91 -28.98 10.44
CA LYS A 55 -0.91 -28.31 11.73
C LYS A 55 0.25 -27.33 11.85
N VAL A 56 -0.04 -26.07 12.13
CA VAL A 56 0.91 -24.97 12.28
C VAL A 56 0.63 -24.18 13.55
N ASP A 57 1.59 -23.37 14.01
CA ASP A 57 1.41 -22.54 15.22
C ASP A 57 0.28 -21.53 15.05
N ASN A 58 0.23 -20.86 13.88
CA ASN A 58 -0.81 -19.92 13.51
C ASN A 58 -1.16 -20.12 12.03
N ALA A 59 -2.36 -20.57 11.75
CA ALA A 59 -2.82 -20.87 10.39
C ALA A 59 -2.92 -19.62 9.51
N TYR A 60 -3.32 -18.47 10.08
CA TYR A 60 -3.43 -17.21 9.35
C TYR A 60 -2.05 -16.65 8.95
N GLU A 61 -1.11 -16.60 9.89
CA GLU A 61 0.26 -16.17 9.60
C GLU A 61 0.96 -17.10 8.61
N SER A 62 0.72 -18.41 8.72
CA SER A 62 1.31 -19.40 7.81
C SER A 62 0.78 -19.24 6.40
N LEU A 63 -0.50 -18.92 6.23
CA LEU A 63 -1.05 -18.57 4.93
C LEU A 63 -0.40 -17.31 4.37
N ALA A 64 -0.28 -16.25 5.17
CA ALA A 64 0.36 -15.02 4.75
C ALA A 64 1.81 -15.26 4.29
N LYS A 65 2.57 -16.09 5.01
CA LYS A 65 3.93 -16.49 4.61
C LYS A 65 3.95 -17.25 3.28
N LEU A 66 3.00 -18.17 3.07
CA LEU A 66 2.90 -18.92 1.80
C LEU A 66 2.55 -18.01 0.63
N LEU A 67 1.62 -17.07 0.80
CA LEU A 67 1.28 -16.09 -0.22
C LEU A 67 2.46 -15.18 -0.55
N ASN A 68 3.20 -14.73 0.45
CA ASN A 68 4.43 -13.96 0.24
C ASN A 68 5.51 -14.77 -0.52
N LEU A 69 5.72 -16.03 -0.17
CA LEU A 69 6.65 -16.91 -0.89
C LEU A 69 6.23 -17.09 -2.35
N TYR A 70 4.94 -17.27 -2.62
CA TYR A 70 4.41 -17.34 -3.97
C TYR A 70 4.67 -16.05 -4.74
N GLU A 71 4.40 -14.89 -4.15
CA GLU A 71 4.65 -13.59 -4.77
C GLU A 71 6.15 -13.39 -5.08
N MET A 72 7.03 -13.76 -4.13
CA MET A 72 8.48 -13.69 -4.31
C MET A 72 9.01 -14.67 -5.38
N SER A 73 8.29 -15.76 -5.67
CA SER A 73 8.66 -16.72 -6.72
C SER A 73 8.37 -16.24 -8.14
N LYS A 74 7.57 -15.19 -8.28
CA LYS A 74 7.29 -14.62 -9.60
C LYS A 74 8.54 -13.96 -10.17
N PRO A 75 8.77 -14.08 -11.49
CA PRO A 75 9.91 -13.42 -12.12
C PRO A 75 9.82 -11.91 -11.95
N LYS A 76 10.85 -11.32 -11.33
CA LYS A 76 10.94 -9.87 -11.18
C LYS A 76 11.26 -9.24 -12.54
N ARG A 77 10.51 -8.21 -12.90
CA ARG A 77 10.84 -7.36 -14.06
C ARG A 77 11.87 -6.33 -13.61
N THR A 78 12.85 -6.07 -14.47
CA THR A 78 13.85 -5.01 -14.28
C THR A 78 14.04 -4.28 -15.61
N GLY A 79 14.62 -3.09 -15.56
CA GLY A 79 14.90 -2.27 -16.73
C GLY A 79 13.86 -1.18 -16.98
N ILE A 80 14.21 -0.28 -17.88
CA ILE A 80 13.40 0.88 -18.25
C ILE A 80 12.79 0.62 -19.63
N ASP A 81 11.46 0.67 -19.73
CA ASP A 81 10.77 0.55 -21.01
C ASP A 81 11.06 1.78 -21.89
N GLU A 82 11.26 1.58 -23.18
CA GLU A 82 11.60 2.64 -24.13
C GLU A 82 10.52 3.74 -24.26
N ARG A 83 9.30 3.44 -23.86
CA ARG A 83 8.17 4.37 -23.84
C ARG A 83 8.01 5.09 -22.51
N ALA A 84 8.86 4.83 -21.52
CA ALA A 84 8.90 5.59 -20.29
C ALA A 84 9.67 6.89 -20.52
N TYR A 85 9.23 7.95 -19.86
CA TYR A 85 10.03 9.17 -19.78
C TYR A 85 10.85 9.17 -18.50
N VAL A 86 12.14 9.28 -18.62
CA VAL A 86 13.06 9.45 -17.48
C VAL A 86 13.96 10.64 -17.78
N ALA A 87 13.89 11.66 -16.95
CA ALA A 87 14.71 12.86 -17.11
C ALA A 87 16.20 12.50 -17.01
N GLU A 88 17.06 13.16 -17.81
CA GLU A 88 18.51 12.91 -17.84
C GLU A 88 19.17 13.15 -16.46
N THR A 89 18.60 14.02 -15.66
CA THR A 89 19.09 14.39 -14.33
C THR A 89 18.60 13.45 -13.23
N ALA A 90 17.67 12.54 -13.54
CA ALA A 90 17.14 11.57 -12.58
C ALA A 90 18.18 10.51 -12.22
N LYS A 91 18.16 10.05 -10.97
CA LYS A 91 19.02 8.99 -10.48
C LYS A 91 18.19 7.72 -10.25
N ILE A 92 18.50 6.68 -11.01
CA ILE A 92 17.81 5.40 -10.94
C ILE A 92 18.75 4.35 -10.31
N GLY A 93 18.26 3.69 -9.27
CA GLY A 93 18.98 2.64 -8.57
C GLY A 93 19.11 1.34 -9.36
N LYS A 94 19.66 0.31 -8.74
CA LYS A 94 19.87 -1.00 -9.34
C LYS A 94 18.55 -1.80 -9.38
N ASP A 95 18.39 -2.62 -10.42
CA ASP A 95 17.27 -3.55 -10.58
C ASP A 95 15.88 -2.88 -10.49
N VAL A 96 15.80 -1.59 -10.82
CA VAL A 96 14.54 -0.84 -10.92
C VAL A 96 13.82 -1.25 -12.19
N TYR A 97 12.49 -1.42 -12.11
CA TYR A 97 11.62 -1.55 -13.25
C TYR A 97 10.80 -0.28 -13.47
N ILE A 98 10.89 0.31 -14.65
CA ILE A 98 10.07 1.46 -15.06
C ILE A 98 9.25 1.06 -16.28
N ALA A 99 7.94 0.95 -16.09
CA ALA A 99 6.99 0.46 -17.07
C ALA A 99 6.68 1.51 -18.17
N PRO A 100 6.04 1.11 -19.27
CA PRO A 100 5.62 2.03 -20.34
C PRO A 100 4.82 3.22 -19.80
N PHE A 101 5.09 4.40 -20.35
CA PHE A 101 4.38 5.65 -20.04
C PHE A 101 4.50 6.14 -18.59
N ALA A 102 5.34 5.53 -17.78
CA ALA A 102 5.73 6.12 -16.51
C ALA A 102 6.59 7.37 -16.74
N CYS A 103 6.51 8.35 -15.83
CA CYS A 103 7.23 9.61 -15.95
C CYS A 103 8.06 9.86 -14.69
N ILE A 104 9.38 10.03 -14.86
CA ILE A 104 10.33 10.36 -13.80
C ILE A 104 10.91 11.73 -14.11
N GLY A 105 10.62 12.70 -13.24
CA GLY A 105 11.00 14.10 -13.42
C GLY A 105 12.47 14.42 -13.12
N ASP A 106 12.84 15.66 -13.38
CA ASP A 106 14.20 16.16 -13.18
C ASP A 106 14.65 16.01 -11.72
N HIS A 107 15.90 15.58 -11.52
CA HIS A 107 16.53 15.40 -10.22
C HIS A 107 15.78 14.42 -9.27
N ALA A 108 14.78 13.68 -9.77
CA ALA A 108 14.15 12.64 -8.99
C ALA A 108 15.14 11.50 -8.69
N GLU A 109 14.97 10.88 -7.54
CA GLU A 109 15.80 9.74 -7.10
C GLU A 109 14.88 8.52 -6.87
N VAL A 110 15.26 7.37 -7.42
CA VAL A 110 14.51 6.09 -7.26
C VAL A 110 15.49 5.05 -6.74
N GLY A 111 15.21 4.49 -5.57
CA GLY A 111 16.03 3.49 -4.89
C GLY A 111 15.96 2.10 -5.54
N ASP A 112 16.88 1.24 -5.13
CA ASP A 112 17.08 -0.11 -5.70
C ASP A 112 15.84 -0.99 -5.61
N ASN A 113 15.66 -1.90 -6.58
CA ASN A 113 14.57 -2.89 -6.65
C ASN A 113 13.14 -2.30 -6.66
N THR A 114 12.99 -1.01 -6.92
CA THR A 114 11.69 -0.34 -6.96
C THR A 114 11.00 -0.61 -8.29
N VAL A 115 9.69 -0.86 -8.23
CA VAL A 115 8.85 -1.16 -9.38
C VAL A 115 7.88 0.00 -9.63
N ILE A 116 7.95 0.59 -10.82
CA ILE A 116 7.09 1.70 -11.23
C ILE A 116 6.23 1.24 -12.38
N HIS A 117 4.94 1.12 -12.13
CA HIS A 117 3.94 0.62 -13.07
C HIS A 117 3.55 1.66 -14.12
N PRO A 118 2.81 1.26 -15.20
CA PRO A 118 2.45 2.17 -16.28
C PRO A 118 1.71 3.42 -15.78
N HIS A 119 2.05 4.57 -16.40
CA HIS A 119 1.44 5.87 -16.08
C HIS A 119 1.66 6.39 -14.67
N ALA A 120 2.49 5.75 -13.84
CA ALA A 120 2.88 6.33 -12.56
C ALA A 120 3.82 7.52 -12.79
N THR A 121 3.67 8.56 -11.96
CA THR A 121 4.44 9.80 -12.09
C THR A 121 5.24 10.07 -10.82
N VAL A 122 6.53 10.30 -10.98
CA VAL A 122 7.44 10.79 -9.94
C VAL A 122 7.91 12.18 -10.33
N GLY A 123 7.44 13.18 -9.60
CA GLY A 123 7.73 14.59 -9.86
C GLY A 123 9.20 14.96 -9.65
N GLY A 124 9.59 16.11 -10.18
CA GLY A 124 10.97 16.60 -10.07
C GLY A 124 11.41 16.74 -8.61
N GLY A 125 12.67 16.36 -8.31
CA GLY A 125 13.24 16.40 -6.96
C GLY A 125 12.65 15.39 -5.97
N ALA A 126 11.60 14.64 -6.33
CA ALA A 126 11.01 13.64 -5.46
C ALA A 126 11.98 12.48 -5.22
N LYS A 127 11.91 11.89 -4.02
CA LYS A 127 12.77 10.78 -3.62
C LYS A 127 11.93 9.56 -3.27
N ILE A 128 12.17 8.47 -3.97
CA ILE A 128 11.54 7.17 -3.73
C ILE A 128 12.62 6.23 -3.19
N GLY A 129 12.37 5.60 -2.06
CA GLY A 129 13.27 4.62 -1.45
C GLY A 129 13.35 3.32 -2.24
N SER A 130 14.04 2.35 -1.66
CA SER A 130 14.25 1.02 -2.23
C SER A 130 13.09 0.07 -1.95
N ASN A 131 12.93 -0.96 -2.81
CA ASN A 131 11.90 -2.00 -2.70
C ASN A 131 10.47 -1.45 -2.68
N CYS A 132 10.22 -0.31 -3.28
CA CYS A 132 8.89 0.28 -3.38
C CYS A 132 8.11 -0.26 -4.58
N ILE A 133 6.78 -0.19 -4.50
CA ILE A 133 5.90 -0.49 -5.63
C ILE A 133 4.98 0.70 -5.84
N LEU A 134 5.09 1.34 -6.99
CA LEU A 134 4.21 2.40 -7.43
C LEU A 134 3.27 1.84 -8.49
N TYR A 135 2.02 1.58 -8.12
CA TYR A 135 1.03 1.05 -9.05
C TYR A 135 0.58 2.08 -10.09
N ALA A 136 -0.13 1.61 -11.11
CA ALA A 136 -0.52 2.42 -12.25
C ALA A 136 -1.28 3.70 -11.84
N ASN A 137 -0.97 4.80 -12.51
CA ASN A 137 -1.54 6.13 -12.26
C ASN A 137 -1.30 6.69 -10.84
N SER A 138 -0.45 6.09 -10.03
CA SER A 138 -0.03 6.74 -8.77
C SER A 138 0.85 7.95 -9.07
N THR A 139 0.71 9.01 -8.27
CA THR A 139 1.44 10.26 -8.48
C THR A 139 2.13 10.69 -7.21
N VAL A 140 3.43 10.90 -7.30
CA VAL A 140 4.22 11.56 -6.26
C VAL A 140 4.65 12.93 -6.80
N TYR A 141 4.19 13.99 -6.18
CA TYR A 141 4.51 15.36 -6.58
C TYR A 141 5.97 15.72 -6.28
N HIS A 142 6.39 16.85 -6.85
CA HIS A 142 7.76 17.35 -6.71
C HIS A 142 8.18 17.48 -5.24
N ASP A 143 9.47 17.21 -4.98
CA ASP A 143 10.16 17.31 -3.69
C ASP A 143 9.65 16.39 -2.56
N CYS A 144 8.55 15.66 -2.77
CA CYS A 144 8.01 14.71 -1.79
C CYS A 144 8.95 13.52 -1.60
N ARG A 145 8.86 12.89 -0.43
CA ARG A 145 9.74 11.78 -0.04
C ARG A 145 8.94 10.54 0.31
N VAL A 146 9.35 9.41 -0.23
CA VAL A 146 8.79 8.08 0.05
C VAL A 146 9.94 7.21 0.54
N GLY A 147 9.80 6.66 1.74
CA GLY A 147 10.77 5.75 2.37
C GLY A 147 10.88 4.41 1.66
N ASN A 148 11.50 3.44 2.32
CA ASN A 148 11.73 2.11 1.75
C ASN A 148 10.51 1.19 1.97
N ASN A 149 10.38 0.15 1.13
CA ASN A 149 9.34 -0.89 1.24
C ASN A 149 7.92 -0.32 1.25
N CYS A 150 7.68 0.80 0.58
CA CYS A 150 6.38 1.43 0.48
C CYS A 150 5.59 0.88 -0.71
N ILE A 151 4.27 0.82 -0.56
CA ILE A 151 3.35 0.43 -1.62
C ILE A 151 2.36 1.57 -1.86
N LEU A 152 2.37 2.10 -3.07
CA LEU A 152 1.45 3.14 -3.51
C LEU A 152 0.46 2.54 -4.51
N HIS A 153 -0.79 2.31 -4.09
CA HIS A 153 -1.80 1.72 -4.95
C HIS A 153 -2.30 2.66 -6.04
N ALA A 154 -3.01 2.08 -7.02
CA ALA A 154 -3.41 2.78 -8.23
C ALA A 154 -4.19 4.07 -7.96
N GLY A 155 -3.82 5.14 -8.63
CA GLY A 155 -4.50 6.44 -8.56
C GLY A 155 -4.29 7.21 -7.26
N CYS A 156 -3.48 6.73 -6.30
CA CYS A 156 -3.16 7.53 -5.11
C CYS A 156 -2.31 8.76 -5.48
N VAL A 157 -2.46 9.83 -4.72
CA VAL A 157 -1.78 11.11 -4.95
C VAL A 157 -1.05 11.56 -3.69
N ILE A 158 0.26 11.69 -3.79
CA ILE A 158 1.12 12.11 -2.70
C ILE A 158 1.65 13.52 -2.99
N GLY A 159 1.24 14.50 -2.19
CA GLY A 159 1.73 15.86 -2.26
C GLY A 159 0.95 16.82 -3.14
N ALA A 160 -0.34 16.54 -3.40
CA ALA A 160 -1.24 17.56 -3.95
C ALA A 160 -1.35 18.77 -3.01
N ASP A 161 -1.72 19.93 -3.55
CA ASP A 161 -1.90 21.13 -2.73
C ASP A 161 -3.01 20.93 -1.70
N GLY A 162 -2.74 21.29 -0.46
CA GLY A 162 -3.75 21.40 0.59
C GLY A 162 -4.82 22.47 0.26
N PHE A 163 -5.97 22.34 0.91
CA PHE A 163 -7.08 23.25 0.75
C PHE A 163 -6.86 24.55 1.55
N GLY A 164 -6.09 25.46 0.96
CA GLY A 164 -5.70 26.75 1.57
C GLY A 164 -6.17 27.94 0.72
N PHE A 165 -7.10 28.73 1.25
CA PHE A 165 -7.61 29.94 0.61
C PHE A 165 -7.81 31.06 1.61
N ALA A 166 -7.36 32.28 1.28
CA ALA A 166 -7.61 33.48 2.06
C ALA A 166 -8.91 34.16 1.59
N PRO A 167 -9.87 34.43 2.47
CA PRO A 167 -11.07 35.17 2.08
C PRO A 167 -10.72 36.64 1.84
N THR A 168 -11.23 37.20 0.75
CA THR A 168 -11.07 38.61 0.37
C THR A 168 -12.45 39.19 0.01
N PRO A 169 -12.61 40.51 -0.05
CA PRO A 169 -13.88 41.12 -0.49
C PRO A 169 -14.31 40.70 -1.90
N GLN A 170 -13.38 40.24 -2.74
CA GLN A 170 -13.63 39.82 -4.13
C GLN A 170 -13.76 38.28 -4.26
N GLY A 171 -13.66 37.51 -3.16
CA GLY A 171 -13.75 36.06 -3.18
C GLY A 171 -12.62 35.41 -2.41
N TYR A 172 -11.97 34.41 -2.99
CA TYR A 172 -10.91 33.62 -2.35
C TYR A 172 -9.62 33.73 -3.13
N GLU A 173 -8.53 34.03 -2.44
CA GLU A 173 -7.16 33.93 -2.98
C GLU A 173 -6.50 32.64 -2.53
N LYS A 174 -5.92 31.89 -3.50
CA LYS A 174 -5.20 30.65 -3.19
C LYS A 174 -3.94 30.95 -2.39
N ILE A 175 -3.77 30.23 -1.29
CA ILE A 175 -2.51 30.19 -0.53
C ILE A 175 -1.62 29.13 -1.16
N PRO A 176 -0.46 29.49 -1.75
CA PRO A 176 0.49 28.51 -2.29
C PRO A 176 0.95 27.51 -1.22
N GLN A 177 1.01 26.25 -1.59
CA GLN A 177 1.44 25.16 -0.73
C GLN A 177 2.87 24.80 -1.11
N ILE A 178 3.85 25.24 -0.31
CA ILE A 178 5.29 25.12 -0.62
C ILE A 178 5.99 24.02 0.20
N GLY A 179 5.26 23.36 1.10
CA GLY A 179 5.76 22.23 1.85
C GLY A 179 5.76 20.93 1.04
N ILE A 180 6.03 19.84 1.71
CA ILE A 180 6.16 18.51 1.11
C ILE A 180 5.33 17.47 1.86
N VAL A 181 5.28 16.25 1.33
CA VAL A 181 4.87 15.04 2.05
C VAL A 181 6.10 14.17 2.29
N ILE A 182 6.17 13.57 3.48
CA ILE A 182 7.15 12.55 3.83
C ILE A 182 6.39 11.29 4.25
N LEU A 183 6.55 10.23 3.48
CA LEU A 183 6.20 8.87 3.90
C LEU A 183 7.47 8.20 4.40
N GLU A 184 7.44 7.67 5.62
CA GLU A 184 8.54 6.86 6.13
C GLU A 184 8.48 5.43 5.60
N ASP A 185 9.27 4.52 6.16
CA ASP A 185 9.40 3.14 5.68
C ASP A 185 8.15 2.29 5.94
N ASN A 186 7.91 1.29 5.08
CA ASN A 186 6.83 0.30 5.22
C ASN A 186 5.41 0.89 5.21
N VAL A 187 5.21 2.06 4.62
CA VAL A 187 3.89 2.67 4.45
C VAL A 187 3.17 2.06 3.25
N GLU A 188 1.87 1.80 3.42
CA GLU A 188 1.00 1.37 2.32
C GLU A 188 -0.15 2.36 2.15
N VAL A 189 -0.33 2.85 0.93
CA VAL A 189 -1.34 3.85 0.59
C VAL A 189 -2.32 3.25 -0.42
N GLY A 190 -3.58 3.14 -0.01
CA GLY A 190 -4.66 2.55 -0.79
C GLY A 190 -5.01 3.32 -2.06
N ALA A 191 -5.79 2.68 -2.93
CA ALA A 191 -6.17 3.25 -4.22
C ALA A 191 -6.97 4.55 -4.06
N ASN A 192 -6.63 5.56 -4.89
CA ASN A 192 -7.26 6.89 -4.89
C ASN A 192 -7.21 7.60 -3.53
N THR A 193 -6.32 7.24 -2.64
CA THR A 193 -6.03 7.96 -1.41
C THR A 193 -5.19 9.19 -1.74
N CYS A 194 -5.55 10.33 -1.14
CA CYS A 194 -4.85 11.59 -1.31
C CYS A 194 -4.19 12.02 0.00
N ILE A 195 -2.92 12.43 -0.09
CA ILE A 195 -2.16 13.01 1.03
C ILE A 195 -1.65 14.38 0.58
N ASP A 196 -2.21 15.43 1.17
CA ASP A 196 -1.90 16.80 0.79
C ASP A 196 -0.54 17.23 1.37
N ARG A 197 0.18 18.04 0.59
CA ARG A 197 1.40 18.67 1.09
C ARG A 197 1.11 19.72 2.14
N ALA A 198 2.05 19.93 3.02
CA ALA A 198 1.96 21.02 3.98
C ALA A 198 1.98 22.38 3.29
N THR A 199 1.36 23.37 3.89
CA THR A 199 1.52 24.77 3.47
C THR A 199 2.98 25.19 3.56
N MET A 200 3.63 24.88 4.69
CA MET A 200 5.07 24.99 4.94
C MET A 200 5.51 23.80 5.79
N GLY A 201 6.74 23.33 5.60
CA GLY A 201 7.24 22.13 6.30
C GLY A 201 6.79 20.84 5.63
N ALA A 202 6.25 19.89 6.40
CA ALA A 202 5.86 18.60 5.88
C ALA A 202 4.56 18.08 6.51
N THR A 203 3.76 17.37 5.70
CA THR A 203 2.80 16.37 6.16
C THR A 203 3.56 15.05 6.31
N VAL A 204 3.48 14.40 7.46
CA VAL A 204 4.33 13.24 7.79
C VAL A 204 3.48 12.01 8.07
N ILE A 205 3.78 10.94 7.37
CA ILE A 205 3.20 9.61 7.59
C ILE A 205 4.32 8.70 8.09
N HIS A 206 4.24 8.36 9.38
CA HIS A 206 5.29 7.58 10.03
C HIS A 206 5.31 6.11 9.60
N SER A 207 6.37 5.41 9.99
CA SER A 207 6.67 4.04 9.56
C SER A 207 5.55 3.05 9.87
N GLY A 208 5.27 2.16 8.93
CA GLY A 208 4.32 1.06 9.11
C GLY A 208 2.85 1.43 8.99
N VAL A 209 2.50 2.68 8.69
CA VAL A 209 1.12 3.13 8.50
C VAL A 209 0.47 2.43 7.32
N LYS A 210 -0.82 2.06 7.48
CA LYS A 210 -1.66 1.44 6.45
C LYS A 210 -2.91 2.27 6.22
N LEU A 211 -3.01 2.88 5.06
CA LEU A 211 -4.17 3.66 4.63
C LEU A 211 -4.94 2.84 3.59
N ASP A 212 -6.22 2.61 3.83
CA ASP A 212 -7.11 1.96 2.88
C ASP A 212 -7.49 2.91 1.73
N ASN A 213 -8.36 2.48 0.85
CA ASN A 213 -8.75 3.21 -0.34
C ASN A 213 -9.55 4.48 0.01
N LEU A 214 -9.41 5.53 -0.81
CA LEU A 214 -10.19 6.78 -0.68
C LEU A 214 -10.01 7.51 0.65
N VAL A 215 -8.88 7.34 1.33
CA VAL A 215 -8.54 8.12 2.52
C VAL A 215 -8.06 9.50 2.10
N GLN A 216 -8.45 10.55 2.85
CA GLN A 216 -7.95 11.90 2.69
C GLN A 216 -7.14 12.32 3.92
N ILE A 217 -5.86 12.60 3.73
CA ILE A 217 -5.00 13.24 4.72
C ILE A 217 -4.75 14.67 4.27
N ALA A 218 -5.15 15.63 5.08
CA ALA A 218 -5.00 17.05 4.75
C ALA A 218 -3.59 17.56 5.06
N HIS A 219 -3.36 18.85 4.78
CA HIS A 219 -2.05 19.50 4.93
C HIS A 219 -1.57 19.57 6.39
N ASN A 220 -0.27 19.47 6.60
CA ASN A 220 0.37 19.59 7.91
C ASN A 220 -0.06 18.55 8.95
N ASP A 221 -0.59 17.41 8.51
CA ASP A 221 -0.93 16.31 9.40
C ASP A 221 0.32 15.49 9.76
N GLU A 222 0.31 14.90 10.96
CA GLU A 222 1.31 13.95 11.39
C GLU A 222 0.60 12.67 11.86
N ILE A 223 0.79 11.56 11.12
CA ILE A 223 0.15 10.27 11.38
C ILE A 223 1.15 9.33 12.02
N GLY A 224 0.90 8.94 13.27
CA GLY A 224 1.78 8.11 14.09
C GLY A 224 2.03 6.72 13.51
N SER A 225 3.18 6.12 13.88
CA SER A 225 3.63 4.82 13.36
C SER A 225 2.59 3.72 13.57
N HIS A 226 2.49 2.80 12.59
CA HIS A 226 1.60 1.64 12.61
C HIS A 226 0.10 1.96 12.71
N THR A 227 -0.30 3.19 12.48
CA THR A 227 -1.71 3.57 12.38
C THR A 227 -2.35 2.87 11.17
N VAL A 228 -3.58 2.39 11.36
CA VAL A 228 -4.40 1.78 10.32
C VAL A 228 -5.68 2.59 10.15
N MET A 229 -5.96 3.04 8.94
CA MET A 229 -7.18 3.77 8.61
C MET A 229 -8.00 3.00 7.58
N ALA A 230 -9.28 2.77 7.89
CA ALA A 230 -10.22 2.14 6.96
C ALA A 230 -10.61 3.09 5.82
N ALA A 231 -11.23 2.56 4.79
CA ALA A 231 -11.63 3.31 3.61
C ALA A 231 -12.51 4.52 3.93
N GLN A 232 -12.32 5.60 3.17
CA GLN A 232 -13.07 6.85 3.25
C GLN A 232 -12.89 7.65 4.56
N VAL A 233 -11.86 7.34 5.37
CA VAL A 233 -11.50 8.20 6.49
C VAL A 233 -10.94 9.52 5.96
N GLY A 234 -11.35 10.63 6.58
CA GLY A 234 -10.81 11.96 6.32
C GLY A 234 -10.19 12.55 7.58
N ILE A 235 -8.96 13.05 7.49
CA ILE A 235 -8.25 13.76 8.54
C ILE A 235 -8.17 15.24 8.17
N ALA A 236 -8.61 16.11 9.07
CA ALA A 236 -8.57 17.55 8.86
C ALA A 236 -7.15 18.10 9.08
N GLY A 237 -6.83 19.20 8.38
CA GLY A 237 -5.47 19.74 8.38
C GLY A 237 -4.93 20.13 9.75
N SER A 238 -3.61 20.00 9.90
CA SER A 238 -2.85 20.27 11.14
C SER A 238 -3.24 19.35 12.31
N THR A 239 -3.65 18.13 12.01
CA THR A 239 -3.99 17.11 13.00
C THR A 239 -2.74 16.31 13.37
N LEU A 240 -2.56 16.10 14.68
CA LEU A 240 -1.57 15.20 15.24
C LEU A 240 -2.27 13.91 15.69
N SER A 241 -2.16 12.85 14.91
CA SER A 241 -2.73 11.54 15.21
C SER A 241 -1.64 10.61 15.78
N LEU A 242 -1.61 10.48 17.09
CA LEU A 242 -0.59 9.69 17.81
C LEU A 242 -1.06 8.29 18.21
N ILE A 243 -2.28 7.88 17.86
CA ILE A 243 -2.91 6.67 18.39
C ILE A 243 -3.35 5.77 17.24
N HIS A 244 -3.20 4.46 17.44
CA HIS A 244 -3.79 3.43 16.61
C HIS A 244 -5.33 3.57 16.61
N ILE A 245 -5.88 3.88 15.48
CA ILE A 245 -7.33 3.90 15.27
C ILE A 245 -7.71 2.68 14.42
#